data_4fceeff0e52348dca0c01ccba5385d7c
#
_entry.id   4fceeff0e52348dca0c01ccba5385d7c
#
_cell.length_a   1.000
_cell.length_b   1.000
_cell.length_c   1.000
_cell.angle_alpha   90.00
_cell.angle_beta   90.00
_cell.angle_gamma   90.00
#
_symmetry.space_group_name_H-M   'P 1'
#
loop_
_entity.id
_entity.type
_entity.pdbx_description
1 polymer ?
#
loop_
_entity_poly.entity_id
_entity_poly.type
_entity_poly.pdbx_seq_one_letter_code
_entity_poly.pdbx_strand_id
1 'polypeptide(L)'
;MSSFIFLLFGYNKNVKNLLIFMEYLPRIFWNISVRRMDFMATLEIKDLHVSVKDEESKEEKEILKGVNLKMKTGEIHAIMGPNGTGKSTLSQTIMGHPNYHVTQGDILLDGESIVDMPVDERARKGLFLAMQYPAEIQGVTNAEFLRAAINARRPEDDQISVMDFIKKLDKNLELLDMSQSMTERYLNEGFSGGEKKRNEILQLL
;
A
#
# COMPACT_ATOMS: atom_id res chain seq x y z
N MET A 1 -17.53 13.97 -9.75
CA MET A 1 -16.35 13.31 -10.30
C MET A 1 -16.28 11.92 -9.68
N SER A 2 -16.15 10.89 -10.50
CA SER A 2 -16.05 9.52 -10.00
C SER A 2 -14.59 9.24 -9.65
N SER A 3 -14.32 8.88 -8.40
CA SER A 3 -12.99 8.47 -7.95
C SER A 3 -12.82 6.97 -8.16
N PHE A 4 -11.63 6.55 -8.55
CA PHE A 4 -11.28 5.15 -8.80
C PHE A 4 -10.27 4.68 -7.75
N ILE A 5 -10.42 3.45 -7.28
CA ILE A 5 -9.39 2.76 -6.51
C ILE A 5 -8.96 1.56 -7.33
N PHE A 6 -7.68 1.44 -7.58
CA PHE A 6 -7.10 0.27 -8.22
C PHE A 6 -6.48 -0.61 -7.14
N LEU A 7 -6.93 -1.86 -7.10
CA LEU A 7 -6.29 -2.92 -6.33
C LEU A 7 -5.44 -3.73 -7.30
N LEU A 8 -4.13 -3.64 -7.17
CA LEU A 8 -3.18 -4.43 -7.94
C LEU A 8 -2.55 -5.47 -7.05
N PHE A 9 -2.69 -6.74 -7.40
CA PHE A 9 -1.98 -7.82 -6.75
C PHE A 9 -0.76 -8.19 -7.61
N GLY A 10 0.41 -7.68 -7.25
CA GLY A 10 1.67 -7.89 -7.97
C GLY A 10 2.68 -8.70 -7.19
N TYR A 11 3.57 -9.39 -7.89
CA TYR A 11 4.63 -10.22 -7.31
C TYR A 11 6.01 -9.64 -7.63
N ASN A 12 6.84 -9.46 -6.61
CA ASN A 12 8.29 -9.31 -6.72
C ASN A 12 8.93 -10.52 -6.03
N LYS A 13 10.04 -11.03 -6.60
CA LYS A 13 10.72 -12.28 -6.24
C LYS A 13 11.02 -12.46 -4.74
N ASN A 14 10.99 -11.37 -3.96
CA ASN A 14 11.29 -11.35 -2.53
C ASN A 14 10.14 -10.81 -1.65
N VAL A 15 9.03 -10.32 -2.21
CA VAL A 15 7.92 -9.74 -1.46
C VAL A 15 6.61 -9.93 -2.23
N LYS A 16 5.61 -10.51 -1.58
CA LYS A 16 4.22 -10.52 -2.07
C LYS A 16 3.67 -9.12 -1.86
N ASN A 17 3.39 -8.37 -2.91
CA ASN A 17 2.85 -7.01 -2.78
C ASN A 17 1.41 -6.95 -3.26
N LEU A 18 0.49 -6.63 -2.37
CA LEU A 18 -0.81 -6.10 -2.72
C LEU A 18 -0.70 -4.58 -2.74
N LEU A 19 -0.94 -4.00 -3.90
CA LEU A 19 -0.91 -2.58 -4.10
C LEU A 19 -2.32 -2.03 -4.20
N ILE A 20 -2.67 -1.11 -3.32
CA ILE A 20 -3.95 -0.41 -3.33
C ILE A 20 -3.71 1.03 -3.75
N PHE A 21 -4.19 1.42 -4.93
CA PHE A 21 -4.05 2.78 -5.44
C PHE A 21 -5.33 3.60 -5.28
N MET A 22 -5.14 4.84 -4.89
CA MET A 22 -6.12 5.90 -5.04
C MET A 22 -5.64 6.87 -6.12
N GLU A 23 -6.27 6.82 -7.30
CA GLU A 23 -6.18 7.75 -8.44
C GLU A 23 -4.79 8.03 -9.07
N TYR A 24 -4.71 7.83 -10.38
CA TYR A 24 -3.63 8.20 -11.33
C TYR A 24 -2.42 7.28 -11.43
N LEU A 25 -2.44 6.23 -12.29
CA LEU A 25 -1.23 5.80 -13.02
C LEU A 25 -1.50 4.70 -14.09
N PRO A 26 -1.75 5.00 -15.37
CA PRO A 26 -1.88 3.96 -16.40
C PRO A 26 -0.57 3.56 -17.10
N ARG A 27 0.50 4.34 -17.06
CA ARG A 27 1.66 4.10 -17.96
C ARG A 27 2.89 3.40 -17.35
N ILE A 28 3.12 3.50 -16.07
CA ILE A 28 4.33 2.94 -15.42
C ILE A 28 4.16 1.46 -15.07
N PHE A 29 2.92 1.01 -14.86
CA PHE A 29 2.62 -0.35 -14.39
C PHE A 29 2.79 -1.47 -15.41
N TRP A 30 2.72 -1.20 -16.70
CA TRP A 30 2.86 -2.25 -17.72
C TRP A 30 4.21 -2.95 -17.69
N ASN A 31 5.27 -2.28 -17.26
CA ASN A 31 6.62 -2.83 -17.23
C ASN A 31 6.98 -3.57 -15.92
N ILE A 32 6.22 -3.39 -14.85
CA ILE A 32 6.48 -4.00 -13.53
C ILE A 32 5.78 -5.37 -13.39
N SER A 33 4.70 -5.61 -14.12
CA SER A 33 3.77 -6.72 -13.88
C SER A 33 4.12 -8.06 -14.52
N VAL A 34 5.17 -8.18 -15.33
CA VAL A 34 5.38 -9.40 -16.12
C VAL A 34 6.74 -10.05 -15.85
N ARG A 35 6.96 -10.61 -14.67
CA ARG A 35 7.96 -11.67 -14.49
C ARG A 35 7.60 -12.69 -13.40
N ARG A 36 7.11 -13.86 -13.89
CA ARG A 36 7.03 -15.21 -13.29
C ARG A 36 6.20 -15.43 -12.03
N MET A 37 5.15 -16.20 -12.28
CA MET A 37 4.19 -16.84 -11.39
C MET A 37 4.81 -18.12 -10.79
N ASP A 38 5.29 -18.06 -9.56
CA ASP A 38 5.62 -19.29 -8.81
C ASP A 38 4.93 -19.36 -7.43
N PHE A 39 4.17 -18.32 -7.01
CA PHE A 39 3.32 -18.34 -5.84
C PHE A 39 2.04 -17.55 -6.08
N MET A 40 0.88 -18.23 -6.00
CA MET A 40 -0.44 -17.59 -6.13
C MET A 40 -0.91 -17.14 -4.76
N ALA A 41 -0.66 -15.89 -4.41
CA ALA A 41 -1.28 -15.30 -3.24
C ALA A 41 -2.73 -14.89 -3.55
N THR A 42 -3.60 -14.95 -2.56
CA THR A 42 -5.02 -14.61 -2.68
C THR A 42 -5.43 -13.67 -1.57
N LEU A 43 -6.05 -12.53 -1.93
CA LEU A 43 -6.82 -11.71 -1.00
C LEU A 43 -8.30 -12.02 -1.19
N GLU A 44 -8.99 -12.39 -0.12
CA GLU A 44 -10.41 -12.67 -0.13
C GLU A 44 -11.13 -11.87 0.97
N ILE A 45 -12.15 -11.14 0.59
CA ILE A 45 -13.01 -10.37 1.48
C ILE A 45 -14.38 -11.06 1.48
N LYS A 46 -14.88 -11.38 2.66
CA LYS A 46 -16.13 -12.13 2.85
C LYS A 46 -17.08 -11.34 3.71
N ASP A 47 -18.20 -10.96 3.15
CA ASP A 47 -19.33 -10.31 3.83
C ASP A 47 -18.85 -9.18 4.79
N LEU A 48 -17.98 -8.31 4.29
CA LEU A 48 -17.28 -7.33 5.11
C LEU A 48 -18.19 -6.15 5.44
N HIS A 49 -18.47 -5.96 6.72
CA HIS A 49 -19.12 -4.80 7.28
C HIS A 49 -18.14 -3.98 8.08
N VAL A 50 -18.15 -2.67 7.89
CA VAL A 50 -17.20 -1.76 8.52
C VAL A 50 -17.92 -0.51 9.00
N SER A 51 -17.63 -0.14 10.23
CA SER A 51 -18.12 1.11 10.84
C SER A 51 -16.96 2.06 11.16
N VAL A 52 -17.32 3.34 11.32
CA VAL A 52 -16.47 4.39 11.86
C VAL A 52 -17.16 5.01 13.06
N LYS A 53 -16.39 5.24 14.12
CA LYS A 53 -16.88 6.03 15.27
C LYS A 53 -16.66 7.50 15.01
N ASP A 54 -17.72 8.27 15.14
CA ASP A 54 -17.65 9.72 15.18
C ASP A 54 -17.09 10.14 16.55
N GLU A 55 -16.00 10.90 16.56
CA GLU A 55 -15.34 11.31 17.80
C GLU A 55 -16.19 12.27 18.64
N GLU A 56 -17.06 13.06 18.00
CA GLU A 56 -17.89 14.07 18.67
C GLU A 56 -19.21 13.47 19.17
N SER A 57 -19.94 12.75 18.31
CA SER A 57 -21.25 12.19 18.66
C SER A 57 -21.18 10.84 19.36
N LYS A 58 -20.04 10.15 19.32
CA LYS A 58 -19.84 8.75 19.74
C LYS A 58 -20.77 7.76 19.02
N GLU A 59 -21.47 8.21 17.99
CA GLU A 59 -22.29 7.35 17.15
C GLU A 59 -21.41 6.51 16.23
N GLU A 60 -21.79 5.26 16.08
CA GLU A 60 -21.13 4.34 15.15
C GLU A 60 -21.92 4.33 13.84
N LYS A 61 -21.25 4.69 12.75
CA LYS A 61 -21.84 4.73 11.41
C LYS A 61 -21.27 3.61 10.55
N GLU A 62 -22.14 2.72 10.11
CA GLU A 62 -21.77 1.69 9.15
C GLU A 62 -21.53 2.29 7.76
N ILE A 63 -20.36 2.00 7.18
CA ILE A 63 -19.93 2.50 5.86
C ILE A 63 -19.90 1.40 4.83
N LEU A 64 -19.32 0.22 5.16
CA LEU A 64 -19.35 -0.95 4.29
C LEU A 64 -20.40 -1.93 4.77
N LYS A 65 -21.16 -2.48 3.83
CA LYS A 65 -22.37 -3.28 4.09
C LYS A 65 -22.33 -4.57 3.28
N GLY A 66 -21.58 -5.58 3.77
CA GLY A 66 -21.51 -6.89 3.15
C GLY A 66 -20.67 -6.94 1.87
N VAL A 67 -19.47 -6.32 1.86
CA VAL A 67 -18.57 -6.31 0.70
C VAL A 67 -17.94 -7.68 0.51
N ASN A 68 -18.00 -8.19 -0.72
CA ASN A 68 -17.36 -9.43 -1.13
C ASN A 68 -16.39 -9.13 -2.30
N LEU A 69 -15.14 -9.60 -2.19
CA LEU A 69 -14.13 -9.45 -3.22
C LEU A 69 -13.12 -10.60 -3.12
N LYS A 70 -12.69 -11.12 -4.25
CA LYS A 70 -11.59 -12.09 -4.31
C LYS A 70 -10.63 -11.70 -5.41
N MET A 71 -9.34 -11.62 -5.06
CA MET A 71 -8.26 -11.26 -5.98
C MET A 71 -7.14 -12.27 -5.87
N LYS A 72 -6.47 -12.52 -7.00
CA LYS A 72 -5.28 -13.37 -7.07
C LYS A 72 -4.09 -12.56 -7.59
N THR A 73 -2.90 -13.06 -7.30
CA THR A 73 -1.65 -12.50 -7.86
C THR A 73 -1.76 -12.32 -9.39
N GLY A 74 -1.37 -11.15 -9.88
CA GLY A 74 -1.42 -10.79 -11.31
C GLY A 74 -2.74 -10.15 -11.75
N GLU A 75 -3.77 -10.13 -10.90
CA GLU A 75 -5.04 -9.47 -11.23
C GLU A 75 -5.01 -7.99 -10.84
N ILE A 76 -5.73 -7.19 -11.62
CA ILE A 76 -5.99 -5.76 -11.35
C ILE A 76 -7.48 -5.57 -11.22
N HIS A 77 -7.93 -5.15 -10.05
CA HIS A 77 -9.32 -4.84 -9.79
C HIS A 77 -9.52 -3.33 -9.65
N ALA A 78 -10.40 -2.74 -10.44
CA ALA A 78 -10.79 -1.34 -10.34
C ALA A 78 -12.13 -1.21 -9.60
N ILE A 79 -12.11 -0.57 -8.42
CA ILE A 79 -13.31 -0.28 -7.65
C ILE A 79 -13.77 1.13 -7.99
N MET A 80 -14.96 1.24 -8.54
CA MET A 80 -15.54 2.48 -9.04
C MET A 80 -16.83 2.84 -8.31
N GLY A 81 -17.12 4.13 -8.22
CA GLY A 81 -18.36 4.63 -7.62
C GLY A 81 -18.28 6.11 -7.27
N PRO A 82 -19.40 6.75 -6.92
CA PRO A 82 -19.45 8.13 -6.45
C PRO A 82 -18.61 8.36 -5.18
N ASN A 83 -18.35 9.63 -4.86
CA ASN A 83 -17.70 9.96 -3.58
C ASN A 83 -18.60 9.58 -2.41
N GLY A 84 -18.01 9.14 -1.31
CA GLY A 84 -18.74 8.73 -0.11
C GLY A 84 -19.28 7.30 -0.11
N THR A 85 -19.01 6.48 -1.15
CA THR A 85 -19.47 5.08 -1.23
C THR A 85 -18.57 4.07 -0.49
N GLY A 86 -17.58 4.51 0.26
CA GLY A 86 -16.73 3.62 1.07
C GLY A 86 -15.50 3.05 0.37
N LYS A 87 -15.14 3.51 -0.86
CA LYS A 87 -13.95 3.00 -1.57
C LYS A 87 -12.67 3.15 -0.77
N SER A 88 -12.41 4.36 -0.24
CA SER A 88 -11.24 4.63 0.61
C SER A 88 -11.31 3.89 1.93
N THR A 89 -12.52 3.74 2.49
CA THR A 89 -12.76 2.95 3.70
C THR A 89 -12.33 1.52 3.48
N LEU A 90 -12.68 0.90 2.35
CA LEU A 90 -12.29 -0.46 2.04
C LEU A 90 -10.76 -0.62 2.03
N SER A 91 -10.05 0.25 1.30
CA SER A 91 -8.59 0.18 1.20
C SER A 91 -7.90 0.41 2.55
N GLN A 92 -8.37 1.35 3.34
CA GLN A 92 -7.84 1.65 4.66
C GLN A 92 -8.14 0.53 5.68
N THR A 93 -9.33 -0.10 5.58
CA THR A 93 -9.67 -1.27 6.40
C THR A 93 -8.78 -2.47 6.08
N ILE A 94 -8.50 -2.73 4.80
CA ILE A 94 -7.55 -3.80 4.41
C ILE A 94 -6.16 -3.54 5.01
N MET A 95 -5.74 -2.28 5.11
CA MET A 95 -4.47 -1.90 5.77
C MET A 95 -4.54 -1.89 7.30
N GLY A 96 -5.72 -2.00 7.91
CA GLY A 96 -5.89 -1.99 9.36
C GLY A 96 -5.85 -0.59 9.98
N HIS A 97 -6.36 0.43 9.28
CA HIS A 97 -6.41 1.79 9.79
C HIS A 97 -7.29 1.86 11.06
N PRO A 98 -6.82 2.44 12.18
CA PRO A 98 -7.45 2.34 13.50
C PRO A 98 -8.84 2.95 13.60
N ASN A 99 -9.21 3.87 12.70
CA ASN A 99 -10.53 4.52 12.72
C ASN A 99 -11.64 3.63 12.17
N TYR A 100 -11.32 2.49 11.54
CA TYR A 100 -12.30 1.60 10.92
C TYR A 100 -12.39 0.29 11.69
N HIS A 101 -13.60 -0.05 12.09
CA HIS A 101 -13.88 -1.26 12.86
C HIS A 101 -14.63 -2.26 11.99
N VAL A 102 -14.08 -3.45 11.82
CA VAL A 102 -14.81 -4.56 11.19
C VAL A 102 -15.84 -5.06 12.18
N THR A 103 -17.11 -4.94 11.82
CA THR A 103 -18.25 -5.36 12.66
C THR A 103 -18.76 -6.75 12.30
N GLN A 104 -18.56 -7.16 11.03
CA GLN A 104 -18.92 -8.50 10.53
C GLN A 104 -18.08 -8.84 9.31
N GLY A 105 -17.95 -10.15 9.03
CA GLY A 105 -17.19 -10.66 7.89
C GLY A 105 -15.71 -10.82 8.19
N ASP A 106 -14.92 -11.04 7.14
CA ASP A 106 -13.49 -11.32 7.26
C ASP A 106 -12.69 -10.80 6.07
N ILE A 107 -11.40 -10.57 6.30
CA ILE A 107 -10.39 -10.26 5.28
C ILE A 107 -9.30 -11.32 5.39
N LEU A 108 -9.20 -12.15 4.36
CA LEU A 108 -8.26 -13.27 4.33
C LEU A 108 -7.12 -12.98 3.35
N LEU A 109 -5.88 -13.13 3.81
CA LEU A 109 -4.68 -13.13 2.98
C LEU A 109 -4.09 -14.54 2.97
N ASP A 110 -4.10 -15.21 1.82
CA ASP A 110 -3.69 -16.61 1.67
C ASP A 110 -4.46 -17.57 2.61
N GLY A 111 -5.73 -17.26 2.89
CA GLY A 111 -6.60 -18.03 3.77
C GLY A 111 -6.45 -17.72 5.27
N GLU A 112 -5.51 -16.88 5.66
CA GLU A 112 -5.31 -16.42 7.04
C GLU A 112 -6.05 -15.08 7.25
N SER A 113 -6.84 -14.96 8.32
CA SER A 113 -7.52 -13.71 8.67
C SER A 113 -6.50 -12.66 9.08
N ILE A 114 -6.68 -11.45 8.55
CA ILE A 114 -5.85 -10.29 8.89
C ILE A 114 -6.62 -9.21 9.65
N VAL A 115 -7.88 -9.45 10.03
CA VAL A 115 -8.73 -8.43 10.67
C VAL A 115 -8.10 -7.89 11.96
N ASP A 116 -7.61 -8.78 12.82
CA ASP A 116 -6.98 -8.41 14.09
C ASP A 116 -5.46 -8.18 13.98
N MET A 117 -4.89 -8.30 12.76
CA MET A 117 -3.46 -8.16 12.54
C MET A 117 -3.04 -6.69 12.57
N PRO A 118 -1.99 -6.31 13.31
CA PRO A 118 -1.43 -4.96 13.32
C PRO A 118 -0.99 -4.48 11.93
N VAL A 119 -1.01 -3.17 11.72
CA VAL A 119 -0.67 -2.52 10.43
C VAL A 119 0.72 -2.91 9.94
N ASP A 120 1.70 -2.94 10.83
CA ASP A 120 3.09 -3.28 10.52
C ASP A 120 3.25 -4.75 10.12
N GLU A 121 2.51 -5.67 10.72
CA GLU A 121 2.49 -7.08 10.32
C GLU A 121 1.83 -7.27 8.96
N ARG A 122 0.71 -6.57 8.68
CA ARG A 122 0.10 -6.55 7.34
C ARG A 122 1.10 -6.06 6.29
N ALA A 123 1.83 -4.98 6.60
CA ALA A 123 2.87 -4.46 5.71
C ALA A 123 4.01 -5.47 5.49
N ARG A 124 4.45 -6.21 6.53
CA ARG A 124 5.45 -7.28 6.38
C ARG A 124 4.95 -8.45 5.54
N LYS A 125 3.65 -8.75 5.58
CA LYS A 125 3.01 -9.75 4.71
C LYS A 125 2.88 -9.28 3.25
N GLY A 126 3.24 -8.02 2.95
CA GLY A 126 3.30 -7.49 1.60
C GLY A 126 2.11 -6.60 1.22
N LEU A 127 1.26 -6.22 2.16
CA LEU A 127 0.25 -5.20 1.88
C LEU A 127 0.90 -3.82 1.80
N PHE A 128 0.53 -3.05 0.79
CA PHE A 128 0.98 -1.68 0.61
C PHE A 128 -0.18 -0.80 0.15
N LEU A 129 -0.35 0.35 0.77
CA LEU A 129 -1.35 1.36 0.39
C LEU A 129 -0.65 2.62 -0.11
N ALA A 130 -0.85 2.95 -1.39
CA ALA A 130 -0.48 4.25 -1.91
C ALA A 130 -1.56 5.27 -1.53
N MET A 131 -1.18 6.27 -0.76
CA MET A 131 -2.11 7.26 -0.23
C MET A 131 -2.42 8.36 -1.24
N GLN A 132 -3.62 8.93 -1.18
CA GLN A 132 -3.96 10.10 -2.00
C GLN A 132 -3.11 11.32 -1.60
N TYR A 133 -2.88 11.48 -0.30
CA TYR A 133 -2.03 12.52 0.29
C TYR A 133 -1.02 11.87 1.24
N PRO A 134 0.17 11.49 0.73
CA PRO A 134 1.23 10.93 1.59
C PRO A 134 1.66 11.93 2.66
N ALA A 135 1.82 11.45 3.88
CA ALA A 135 2.28 12.27 5.00
C ALA A 135 3.70 12.80 4.75
N GLU A 136 3.95 14.01 5.22
CA GLU A 136 5.29 14.62 5.27
C GLU A 136 5.90 14.32 6.64
N ILE A 137 7.14 13.81 6.67
CA ILE A 137 7.85 13.50 7.91
C ILE A 137 9.14 14.31 7.94
N GLN A 138 9.16 15.32 8.81
CA GLN A 138 10.33 16.16 9.02
C GLN A 138 11.40 15.41 9.84
N GLY A 139 12.66 15.68 9.53
CA GLY A 139 13.80 15.10 10.25
C GLY A 139 14.19 13.69 9.84
N VAL A 140 13.44 13.03 8.94
CA VAL A 140 13.77 11.72 8.38
C VAL A 140 13.95 11.87 6.88
N THR A 141 15.15 11.61 6.38
CA THR A 141 15.41 11.65 4.94
C THR A 141 14.71 10.50 4.22
N ASN A 142 14.44 10.71 2.93
CA ASN A 142 13.81 9.68 2.10
C ASN A 142 14.67 8.39 2.06
N ALA A 143 16.00 8.54 1.97
CA ALA A 143 16.92 7.40 1.98
C ALA A 143 16.90 6.63 3.32
N GLU A 144 16.89 7.33 4.44
CA GLU A 144 16.80 6.70 5.78
C GLU A 144 15.50 5.94 5.94
N PHE A 145 14.37 6.55 5.55
CA PHE A 145 13.07 5.90 5.60
C PHE A 145 13.03 4.63 4.75
N LEU A 146 13.49 4.70 3.48
CA LEU A 146 13.50 3.56 2.58
C LEU A 146 14.37 2.41 3.10
N ARG A 147 15.56 2.73 3.63
CA ARG A 147 16.44 1.72 4.20
C ARG A 147 15.83 1.07 5.46
N ALA A 148 15.23 1.87 6.32
CA ALA A 148 14.53 1.38 7.50
C ALA A 148 13.34 0.47 7.12
N ALA A 149 12.55 0.85 6.11
CA ALA A 149 11.43 0.06 5.63
C ALA A 149 11.86 -1.28 5.01
N ILE A 150 12.99 -1.31 4.28
CA ILE A 150 13.57 -2.56 3.76
C ILE A 150 13.98 -3.46 4.92
N ASN A 151 14.67 -2.90 5.91
CA ASN A 151 15.20 -3.65 7.04
C ASN A 151 14.09 -4.15 7.99
N ALA A 152 12.99 -3.42 8.14
CA ALA A 152 11.83 -3.86 8.92
C ALA A 152 11.18 -5.17 8.41
N ARG A 153 11.47 -5.56 7.17
CA ARG A 153 10.99 -6.80 6.54
C ARG A 153 12.02 -7.93 6.56
N ARG A 154 13.22 -7.67 7.08
CA ARG A 154 14.35 -8.62 7.10
C ARG A 154 14.64 -9.06 8.53
N PRO A 155 15.18 -10.26 8.71
CA PRO A 155 15.77 -10.67 9.98
C PRO A 155 16.89 -9.73 10.42
N GLU A 156 17.15 -9.64 11.72
CA GLU A 156 18.19 -8.76 12.25
C GLU A 156 19.61 -9.09 11.74
N ASP A 157 19.87 -10.34 11.45
CA ASP A 157 21.14 -10.86 10.91
C ASP A 157 21.27 -10.75 9.39
N ASP A 158 20.21 -10.34 8.68
CA ASP A 158 20.19 -10.16 7.20
C ASP A 158 19.81 -8.71 6.81
N GLN A 159 20.27 -7.72 7.52
CA GLN A 159 20.05 -6.32 7.20
C GLN A 159 20.76 -5.91 5.91
N ILE A 160 20.11 -5.06 5.07
CA ILE A 160 20.73 -4.60 3.84
C ILE A 160 21.99 -3.78 4.12
N SER A 161 23.11 -4.12 3.47
CA SER A 161 24.32 -3.31 3.58
C SER A 161 24.10 -1.91 2.97
N VAL A 162 24.88 -0.92 3.43
CA VAL A 162 24.80 0.44 2.88
C VAL A 162 25.09 0.45 1.38
N MET A 163 26.07 -0.32 0.93
CA MET A 163 26.47 -0.41 -0.48
C MET A 163 25.39 -1.02 -1.36
N ASP A 164 24.75 -2.09 -0.89
CA ASP A 164 23.69 -2.76 -1.65
C ASP A 164 22.41 -1.91 -1.67
N PHE A 165 22.13 -1.19 -0.58
CA PHE A 165 21.04 -0.23 -0.53
C PHE A 165 21.25 0.88 -1.57
N ILE A 166 22.44 1.50 -1.61
CA ILE A 166 22.74 2.58 -2.58
C ILE A 166 22.58 2.06 -4.02
N LYS A 167 23.16 0.90 -4.36
CA LYS A 167 23.01 0.31 -5.69
C LYS A 167 21.55 0.06 -6.08
N LYS A 168 20.73 -0.43 -5.13
CA LYS A 168 19.31 -0.65 -5.36
C LYS A 168 18.57 0.67 -5.54
N LEU A 169 18.89 1.66 -4.72
CA LEU A 169 18.28 2.99 -4.77
C LEU A 169 18.57 3.68 -6.10
N ASP A 170 19.84 3.75 -6.53
CA ASP A 170 20.26 4.39 -7.78
C ASP A 170 19.53 3.78 -8.99
N LYS A 171 19.46 2.44 -9.05
CA LYS A 171 18.74 1.73 -10.12
C LYS A 171 17.25 2.09 -10.16
N ASN A 172 16.62 2.24 -8.99
CA ASN A 172 15.20 2.54 -8.92
C ASN A 172 14.92 4.02 -9.20
N LEU A 173 15.83 4.93 -8.82
CA LEU A 173 15.77 6.35 -9.17
C LEU A 173 15.86 6.55 -10.69
N GLU A 174 16.78 5.87 -11.35
CA GLU A 174 16.90 5.89 -12.82
C GLU A 174 15.61 5.40 -13.49
N LEU A 175 15.03 4.29 -13.00
CA LEU A 175 13.78 3.73 -13.53
C LEU A 175 12.61 4.72 -13.42
N LEU A 176 12.59 5.56 -12.37
CA LEU A 176 11.51 6.51 -12.09
C LEU A 176 11.78 7.93 -12.59
N ASP A 177 12.91 8.15 -13.27
CA ASP A 177 13.38 9.50 -13.67
C ASP A 177 13.35 10.49 -12.50
N MET A 178 13.94 10.05 -11.37
CA MET A 178 14.04 10.84 -10.13
C MET A 178 15.46 11.27 -9.87
N SER A 179 15.63 12.54 -9.45
CA SER A 179 16.93 13.05 -9.05
C SER A 179 17.41 12.44 -7.73
N GLN A 180 18.71 12.16 -7.65
CA GLN A 180 19.36 11.69 -6.42
C GLN A 180 19.17 12.65 -5.24
N SER A 181 19.14 13.97 -5.50
CA SER A 181 18.88 14.99 -4.47
C SER A 181 17.55 14.80 -3.73
N MET A 182 16.57 14.12 -4.31
CA MET A 182 15.30 13.81 -3.65
C MET A 182 15.44 12.81 -2.50
N THR A 183 16.50 12.00 -2.51
CA THR A 183 16.75 11.02 -1.44
C THR A 183 17.29 11.66 -0.18
N GLU A 184 17.93 12.83 -0.30
CA GLU A 184 18.50 13.61 0.81
C GLU A 184 17.46 14.52 1.49
N ARG A 185 16.34 14.80 0.80
CA ARG A 185 15.25 15.61 1.35
C ARG A 185 14.43 14.79 2.35
N TYR A 186 13.78 15.47 3.27
CA TYR A 186 12.86 14.83 4.21
C TYR A 186 11.67 14.20 3.47
N LEU A 187 11.16 13.12 4.03
CA LEU A 187 10.13 12.28 3.41
C LEU A 187 8.91 13.13 3.02
N ASN A 188 8.67 13.24 1.71
CA ASN A 188 7.59 13.98 1.07
C ASN A 188 7.56 15.50 1.33
N GLU A 189 8.47 16.06 2.12
CA GLU A 189 8.47 17.48 2.46
C GLU A 189 8.79 18.35 1.23
N GLY A 190 7.85 19.26 0.92
CA GLY A 190 7.96 20.17 -0.21
C GLY A 190 8.00 19.47 -1.57
N PHE A 191 7.60 18.21 -1.67
CA PHE A 191 7.47 17.52 -2.95
C PHE A 191 6.23 18.00 -3.68
N SER A 192 6.33 18.20 -4.98
CA SER A 192 5.18 18.39 -5.87
C SER A 192 4.31 17.12 -5.87
N GLY A 193 3.07 17.23 -6.30
CA GLY A 193 2.17 16.07 -6.39
C GLY A 193 2.74 14.92 -7.23
N GLY A 194 3.43 15.25 -8.34
CA GLY A 194 4.09 14.26 -9.19
C GLY A 194 5.29 13.60 -8.51
N GLU A 195 6.10 14.35 -7.77
CA GLU A 195 7.23 13.83 -7.00
C GLU A 195 6.75 12.93 -5.87
N LYS A 196 5.69 13.31 -5.13
CA LYS A 196 5.08 12.47 -4.09
C LYS A 196 4.63 11.12 -4.66
N LYS A 197 4.01 11.11 -5.84
CA LYS A 197 3.58 9.87 -6.49
C LYS A 197 4.74 8.99 -6.95
N ARG A 198 5.78 9.56 -7.54
CA ARG A 198 7.01 8.81 -7.86
C ARG A 198 7.68 8.27 -6.62
N ASN A 199 7.69 9.03 -5.52
CA ASN A 199 8.24 8.57 -4.25
C ASN A 199 7.47 7.41 -3.64
N GLU A 200 6.14 7.38 -3.75
CA GLU A 200 5.34 6.22 -3.36
C GLU A 200 5.68 4.96 -4.17
N ILE A 201 5.91 5.12 -5.49
CA ILE A 201 6.34 4.01 -6.33
C ILE A 201 7.76 3.56 -5.95
N LEU A 202 8.65 4.49 -5.62
CA LEU A 202 10.00 4.18 -5.14
C LEU A 202 9.96 3.32 -3.86
N GLN A 203 9.02 3.61 -2.94
CA GLN A 203 8.80 2.82 -1.73
C GLN A 203 8.32 1.39 -2.02
N LEU A 204 7.69 1.16 -3.15
CA LEU A 204 7.20 -0.16 -3.57
C LEU A 204 8.30 -1.03 -4.19
N LEU A 205 9.30 -0.42 -4.85
CA LEU A 205 10.39 -1.09 -5.58
C LEU A 205 11.52 -1.57 -4.66
#